data_3c9ed9f674b7211625477d6fc174373a
#
_entry.id   3c9ed9f674b7211625477d6fc174373a
#
_cell.length_a   1.000
_cell.length_b   1.000
_cell.length_c   1.000
_cell.angle_alpha   90.00
_cell.angle_beta   90.00
_cell.angle_gamma   90.00
#
_symmetry.space_group_name_H-M   'P 1'
#
loop_
_entity.id
_entity.type
_entity.pdbx_description
1 polymer ?
#
loop_
_entity_poly.entity_id
_entity_poly.type
_entity_poly.pdbx_seq_one_letter_code
_entity_poly.pdbx_strand_id
1 'polypeptide(L)'
;MSEIEDQSIRLIVTSPPYFNVKDYGMDDQIGKSSHSYEHYIASMLPVWKECYRILKPNGKLCINSPIMPMEKKVYSTHYNRDILNINNDIEQSILGHTSFYRFGCIIWDKGSTDQLMMGSYPYPPNFYLLNTIEFINIFVKDGPPEKISPEIKERSRLSKEEWREYISTIWRFAPERDRSHPAPFPVELPLRLIKMYSFVDDVIVDPFMGSGTTAVAAIMCKRKYIGYEINPEYIDLARMRLDLLKQNQLFLNNSLGRKPDYEVLEILRKVLREEHFDEAFIVDKMRQGWTVDEIVRTLYRNANRNVKKE
;
A
#
# COMPACT_ATOMS: atom_id res chain seq x y z
N MET A 1 -18.65 2.22 6.38
CA MET A 1 -17.93 2.08 7.68
C MET A 1 -18.85 2.29 8.90
N SER A 2 -20.16 2.30 8.67
CA SER A 2 -21.17 2.52 9.76
C SER A 2 -21.15 1.46 10.87
N GLU A 3 -20.63 0.26 10.59
CA GLU A 3 -20.49 -0.84 11.55
C GLU A 3 -19.25 -0.70 12.47
N ILE A 4 -18.35 0.24 12.17
CA ILE A 4 -17.21 0.54 13.05
C ILE A 4 -17.62 1.60 14.06
N GLU A 5 -17.37 1.32 15.33
CA GLU A 5 -17.65 2.25 16.43
C GLU A 5 -16.81 3.52 16.33
N ASP A 6 -17.36 4.63 16.81
CA ASP A 6 -16.66 5.90 16.91
C ASP A 6 -15.38 5.75 17.74
N GLN A 7 -14.32 6.41 17.31
CA GLN A 7 -13.07 6.48 18.08
C GLN A 7 -12.52 5.11 18.53
N SER A 8 -12.67 4.08 17.67
CA SER A 8 -12.22 2.72 17.97
C SER A 8 -10.91 2.34 17.25
N ILE A 9 -10.58 3.03 16.17
CA ILE A 9 -9.44 2.73 15.29
C ILE A 9 -8.24 3.64 15.58
N ARG A 10 -7.03 3.09 15.62
CA ARG A 10 -5.80 3.87 15.83
C ARG A 10 -5.16 4.31 14.52
N LEU A 11 -5.21 3.49 13.48
CA LEU A 11 -4.51 3.75 12.23
C LEU A 11 -5.36 3.36 11.03
N ILE A 12 -5.40 4.26 10.06
CA ILE A 12 -5.91 4.02 8.71
C ILE A 12 -4.76 4.22 7.74
N VAL A 13 -4.54 3.25 6.84
CA VAL A 13 -3.54 3.30 5.77
C VAL A 13 -4.24 2.97 4.47
N THR A 14 -4.16 3.87 3.49
CA THR A 14 -4.89 3.68 2.25
C THR A 14 -4.22 4.39 1.06
N SER A 15 -4.60 3.96 -0.15
CA SER A 15 -4.37 4.66 -1.40
C SER A 15 -5.70 4.72 -2.15
N PRO A 16 -6.32 5.89 -2.25
CA PRO A 16 -7.61 6.02 -2.93
C PRO A 16 -7.47 5.75 -4.43
N PRO A 17 -8.56 5.40 -5.12
CA PRO A 17 -8.53 5.24 -6.57
C PRO A 17 -8.07 6.55 -7.23
N TYR A 18 -7.20 6.45 -8.25
CA TYR A 18 -6.68 7.63 -8.95
C TYR A 18 -7.60 8.02 -10.10
N PHE A 19 -8.02 9.28 -10.11
CA PHE A 19 -8.96 9.82 -11.12
C PHE A 19 -8.55 9.45 -12.54
N ASN A 20 -9.46 8.78 -13.27
CA ASN A 20 -9.36 8.47 -14.70
C ASN A 20 -8.01 7.88 -15.19
N VAL A 21 -7.12 7.52 -14.28
CA VAL A 21 -5.81 6.92 -14.60
C VAL A 21 -5.92 5.42 -14.69
N LYS A 22 -6.86 4.85 -13.93
CA LYS A 22 -7.07 3.41 -13.82
C LYS A 22 -8.55 3.09 -13.86
N ASP A 23 -8.92 2.18 -14.75
CA ASP A 23 -10.23 1.52 -14.72
C ASP A 23 -10.14 0.32 -13.80
N TYR A 24 -10.97 0.33 -12.75
CA TYR A 24 -11.08 -0.77 -11.78
C TYR A 24 -12.21 -1.73 -12.12
N GLY A 25 -12.84 -1.59 -13.32
CA GLY A 25 -13.84 -2.50 -13.84
C GLY A 25 -15.24 -2.38 -13.21
N MET A 26 -15.51 -1.34 -12.42
CA MET A 26 -16.81 -1.16 -11.74
C MET A 26 -17.54 0.10 -12.19
N ASP A 27 -18.86 -0.02 -12.39
CA ASP A 27 -19.68 1.13 -12.81
C ASP A 27 -19.77 2.22 -11.74
N ASP A 28 -19.78 1.84 -10.47
CA ASP A 28 -19.88 2.73 -9.31
C ASP A 28 -18.52 3.16 -8.72
N GLN A 29 -17.42 2.91 -9.45
CA GLN A 29 -16.09 3.30 -8.96
C GLN A 29 -15.96 4.82 -8.85
N ILE A 30 -15.33 5.27 -7.76
CA ILE A 30 -14.92 6.67 -7.60
C ILE A 30 -13.83 6.98 -8.63
N GLY A 31 -13.99 8.11 -9.35
CA GLY A 31 -13.00 8.56 -10.35
C GLY A 31 -13.14 7.95 -11.73
N LYS A 32 -14.34 7.45 -12.09
CA LYS A 32 -14.64 7.00 -13.46
C LYS A 32 -14.53 8.17 -14.46
N SER A 33 -14.12 7.86 -15.69
CA SER A 33 -13.91 8.84 -16.77
C SER A 33 -15.15 9.66 -17.16
N SER A 34 -16.34 9.19 -16.79
CA SER A 34 -17.61 9.90 -17.02
C SER A 34 -17.88 11.06 -16.05
N HIS A 35 -17.10 11.17 -14.96
CA HIS A 35 -17.25 12.19 -13.93
C HIS A 35 -16.22 13.30 -14.08
N SER A 36 -16.54 14.52 -13.58
CA SER A 36 -15.56 15.59 -13.51
C SER A 36 -14.56 15.35 -12.37
N TYR A 37 -13.42 16.02 -12.43
CA TYR A 37 -12.41 15.94 -11.37
C TYR A 37 -12.93 16.46 -10.02
N GLU A 38 -13.73 17.53 -10.05
CA GLU A 38 -14.37 18.07 -8.85
C GLU A 38 -15.33 17.07 -8.23
N HIS A 39 -16.07 16.32 -9.07
CA HIS A 39 -16.95 15.24 -8.61
C HIS A 39 -16.15 14.12 -7.94
N TYR A 40 -15.00 13.76 -8.50
CA TYR A 40 -14.09 12.76 -7.91
C TYR A 40 -13.63 13.17 -6.51
N ILE A 41 -13.13 14.40 -6.34
CA ILE A 41 -12.70 14.92 -5.03
C ILE A 41 -13.89 14.96 -4.05
N ALA A 42 -15.06 15.42 -4.51
CA ALA A 42 -16.27 15.47 -3.67
C ALA A 42 -16.76 14.08 -3.24
N SER A 43 -16.66 13.07 -4.12
CA SER A 43 -17.08 11.70 -3.84
C SER A 43 -16.24 11.02 -2.75
N MET A 44 -15.00 11.43 -2.54
CA MET A 44 -14.15 10.91 -1.47
C MET A 44 -14.43 11.56 -0.11
N LEU A 45 -15.06 12.74 -0.06
CA LEU A 45 -15.28 13.46 1.18
C LEU A 45 -16.06 12.66 2.25
N PRO A 46 -17.14 11.92 1.92
CA PRO A 46 -17.81 11.07 2.91
C PRO A 46 -16.87 10.04 3.55
N VAL A 47 -15.91 9.48 2.76
CA VAL A 47 -14.93 8.53 3.28
C VAL A 47 -14.00 9.19 4.28
N TRP A 48 -13.51 10.41 3.99
CA TRP A 48 -12.64 11.15 4.91
C TRP A 48 -13.35 11.54 6.22
N LYS A 49 -14.63 11.89 6.16
CA LYS A 49 -15.45 12.15 7.34
C LYS A 49 -15.63 10.89 8.20
N GLU A 50 -15.86 9.74 7.57
CA GLU A 50 -15.95 8.46 8.29
C GLU A 50 -14.59 8.06 8.89
N CYS A 51 -13.48 8.26 8.15
CA CYS A 51 -12.15 8.07 8.71
C CYS A 51 -11.91 8.92 9.97
N TYR A 52 -12.34 10.18 9.93
CA TYR A 52 -12.27 11.05 11.12
C TYR A 52 -13.13 10.54 12.29
N ARG A 53 -14.36 10.08 12.02
CA ARG A 53 -15.28 9.56 13.02
C ARG A 53 -14.69 8.36 13.75
N ILE A 54 -14.20 7.36 13.00
CA ILE A 54 -13.74 6.08 13.57
C ILE A 54 -12.38 6.16 14.25
N LEU A 55 -11.53 7.14 13.89
CA LEU A 55 -10.21 7.28 14.51
C LEU A 55 -10.30 7.75 15.96
N LYS A 56 -9.50 7.12 16.82
CA LYS A 56 -9.24 7.55 18.20
C LYS A 56 -8.55 8.93 18.21
N PRO A 57 -8.63 9.68 19.32
CA PRO A 57 -7.73 10.80 19.57
C PRO A 57 -6.28 10.35 19.38
N ASN A 58 -5.45 11.20 18.77
CA ASN A 58 -4.07 10.88 18.35
C ASN A 58 -3.95 9.73 17.31
N GLY A 59 -5.06 9.22 16.77
CA GLY A 59 -5.06 8.26 15.65
C GLY A 59 -4.59 8.91 14.35
N LYS A 60 -4.02 8.12 13.44
CA LYS A 60 -3.45 8.60 12.17
C LYS A 60 -4.21 8.09 10.96
N LEU A 61 -4.36 8.98 9.98
CA LEU A 61 -4.79 8.66 8.62
C LEU A 61 -3.59 8.88 7.71
N CYS A 62 -3.10 7.80 7.08
CA CYS A 62 -1.99 7.81 6.14
C CYS A 62 -2.53 7.56 4.73
N ILE A 63 -2.32 8.49 3.82
CA ILE A 63 -2.82 8.42 2.45
C ILE A 63 -1.65 8.48 1.48
N ASN A 64 -1.47 7.43 0.69
CA ASN A 64 -0.57 7.43 -0.44
C ASN A 64 -1.29 7.97 -1.68
N SER A 65 -0.74 9.00 -2.31
CA SER A 65 -1.33 9.63 -3.50
C SER A 65 -0.26 10.26 -4.40
N PRO A 66 -0.48 10.27 -5.73
CA PRO A 66 0.47 10.78 -6.71
C PRO A 66 0.22 12.23 -7.10
N ILE A 67 1.18 12.79 -7.83
CA ILE A 67 0.96 13.83 -8.83
C ILE A 67 0.90 13.12 -10.18
N MET A 68 -0.18 13.30 -10.94
CA MET A 68 -0.41 12.51 -12.15
C MET A 68 -0.52 13.37 -13.41
N PRO A 69 0.16 12.99 -14.49
CA PRO A 69 -0.12 13.52 -15.80
C PRO A 69 -1.48 13.02 -16.31
N MET A 70 -2.27 13.91 -16.86
CA MET A 70 -3.57 13.61 -17.46
C MET A 70 -3.50 13.68 -18.98
N GLU A 71 -4.28 12.82 -19.64
CA GLU A 71 -4.41 12.85 -21.10
C GLU A 71 -5.20 14.10 -21.56
N LYS A 72 -4.85 14.62 -22.73
CA LYS A 72 -5.50 15.77 -23.36
C LYS A 72 -7.02 15.66 -23.49
N LYS A 73 -7.55 14.42 -23.56
CA LYS A 73 -8.99 14.16 -23.64
C LYS A 73 -9.79 14.65 -22.43
N VAL A 74 -9.12 14.78 -21.28
CA VAL A 74 -9.76 15.18 -20.02
C VAL A 74 -9.79 16.70 -19.88
N TYR A 75 -8.78 17.40 -20.41
CA TYR A 75 -8.66 18.85 -20.38
C TYR A 75 -8.39 19.43 -21.78
N SER A 76 -9.17 20.43 -22.16
CA SER A 76 -8.95 21.18 -23.42
C SER A 76 -7.85 22.21 -23.21
N THR A 77 -6.59 21.84 -23.48
CA THR A 77 -5.44 22.74 -23.42
C THR A 77 -4.70 22.78 -24.75
N HIS A 78 -3.87 23.80 -24.97
CA HIS A 78 -2.95 23.83 -26.10
C HIS A 78 -1.81 22.82 -25.96
N TYR A 79 -1.56 22.33 -24.76
CA TYR A 79 -0.55 21.34 -24.47
C TYR A 79 -1.14 19.93 -24.55
N ASN A 80 -0.31 18.97 -24.90
CA ASN A 80 -0.72 17.55 -24.98
C ASN A 80 -0.85 16.88 -23.61
N ARG A 81 -0.56 17.59 -22.54
CA ARG A 81 -0.48 17.04 -21.19
C ARG A 81 -0.82 18.12 -20.17
N ASP A 82 -1.66 17.77 -19.21
CA ASP A 82 -1.86 18.52 -17.98
C ASP A 82 -1.42 17.66 -16.78
N ILE A 83 -1.25 18.27 -15.62
CA ILE A 83 -0.80 17.59 -14.40
C ILE A 83 -1.77 17.90 -13.27
N LEU A 84 -2.40 16.84 -12.74
CA LEU A 84 -3.21 16.92 -11.53
C LEU A 84 -2.37 16.67 -10.30
N ASN A 85 -2.41 17.58 -9.36
CA ASN A 85 -1.82 17.40 -8.05
C ASN A 85 -2.85 16.76 -7.09
N ILE A 86 -3.20 15.49 -7.38
CA ILE A 86 -4.19 14.72 -6.61
C ILE A 86 -3.83 14.71 -5.12
N ASN A 87 -2.54 14.62 -4.80
CA ASN A 87 -2.04 14.68 -3.44
C ASN A 87 -2.49 15.95 -2.69
N ASN A 88 -2.26 17.13 -3.30
CA ASN A 88 -2.66 18.40 -2.70
C ASN A 88 -4.17 18.52 -2.59
N ASP A 89 -4.91 18.11 -3.62
CA ASP A 89 -6.36 18.32 -3.68
C ASP A 89 -7.09 17.45 -2.67
N ILE A 90 -6.63 16.21 -2.46
CA ILE A 90 -7.09 15.35 -1.35
C ILE A 90 -6.77 16.00 0.01
N GLU A 91 -5.56 16.52 0.19
CA GLU A 91 -5.15 17.19 1.42
C GLU A 91 -6.04 18.40 1.72
N GLN A 92 -6.28 19.27 0.74
CA GLN A 92 -7.16 20.44 0.90
C GLN A 92 -8.59 20.01 1.21
N SER A 93 -9.10 18.97 0.55
CA SER A 93 -10.43 18.42 0.83
C SER A 93 -10.56 17.94 2.27
N ILE A 94 -9.58 17.21 2.78
CA ILE A 94 -9.57 16.70 4.17
C ILE A 94 -9.52 17.85 5.17
N LEU A 95 -8.56 18.77 5.02
CA LEU A 95 -8.34 19.86 5.96
C LEU A 95 -9.46 20.91 5.94
N GLY A 96 -10.09 21.10 4.79
CA GLY A 96 -11.22 22.04 4.66
C GLY A 96 -12.54 21.52 5.20
N HIS A 97 -12.70 20.20 5.38
CA HIS A 97 -14.00 19.60 5.71
C HIS A 97 -13.96 18.66 6.93
N THR A 98 -12.81 18.50 7.55
CA THR A 98 -12.63 17.71 8.79
C THR A 98 -11.75 18.49 9.77
N SER A 99 -11.66 18.00 11.01
CA SER A 99 -10.76 18.60 12.01
C SER A 99 -9.43 17.80 12.13
N PHE A 100 -8.96 17.25 11.06
CA PHE A 100 -7.61 16.68 11.00
C PHE A 100 -6.54 17.76 11.00
N TYR A 101 -5.37 17.44 11.56
CA TYR A 101 -4.16 18.23 11.43
C TYR A 101 -3.12 17.50 10.58
N ARG A 102 -2.27 18.26 9.88
CA ARG A 102 -1.08 17.68 9.24
C ARG A 102 -0.12 17.19 10.30
N PHE A 103 0.29 15.93 10.21
CA PHE A 103 1.30 15.35 11.09
C PHE A 103 2.65 15.20 10.40
N GLY A 104 2.66 14.86 9.12
CA GLY A 104 3.85 14.72 8.30
C GLY A 104 3.54 14.38 6.87
N CYS A 105 4.59 14.39 6.05
CA CYS A 105 4.55 13.93 4.68
C CYS A 105 5.83 13.16 4.36
N ILE A 106 5.72 12.00 3.76
CA ILE A 106 6.81 11.17 3.29
C ILE A 106 6.75 11.12 1.77
N ILE A 107 7.90 11.24 1.12
CA ILE A 107 8.04 11.05 -0.32
C ILE A 107 8.49 9.62 -0.54
N TRP A 108 7.67 8.83 -1.22
CA TRP A 108 8.07 7.54 -1.70
C TRP A 108 8.67 7.67 -3.10
N ASP A 109 9.99 7.51 -3.19
CA ASP A 109 10.75 7.49 -4.42
C ASP A 109 10.79 6.04 -4.94
N LYS A 110 10.01 5.79 -6.00
CA LYS A 110 9.89 4.47 -6.64
C LYS A 110 11.13 4.09 -7.46
N GLY A 111 12.05 5.05 -7.67
CA GLY A 111 13.07 4.92 -8.68
C GLY A 111 12.49 4.92 -10.09
N SER A 112 13.35 5.00 -11.09
CA SER A 112 12.96 4.80 -12.49
C SER A 112 13.70 3.58 -13.03
N THR A 113 12.95 2.61 -13.54
CA THR A 113 13.51 1.45 -14.21
C THR A 113 13.57 1.64 -15.72
N ASP A 114 12.76 2.56 -16.27
CA ASP A 114 12.67 2.79 -17.69
C ASP A 114 13.05 4.26 -18.01
N GLN A 115 14.10 4.45 -18.79
CA GLN A 115 14.48 5.75 -19.31
C GLN A 115 13.60 6.07 -20.53
N LEU A 116 12.42 6.59 -20.28
CA LEU A 116 11.53 7.05 -21.34
C LEU A 116 11.92 8.46 -21.79
N MET A 117 12.23 8.61 -23.06
CA MET A 117 12.42 9.91 -23.67
C MET A 117 11.05 10.52 -23.97
N MET A 118 10.63 11.48 -23.14
CA MET A 118 9.29 12.08 -23.26
C MET A 118 9.38 13.52 -23.72
N GLY A 119 8.37 13.96 -24.47
CA GLY A 119 8.29 15.30 -25.02
C GLY A 119 8.90 15.41 -26.39
N SER A 120 9.55 16.53 -26.68
CA SER A 120 10.11 16.87 -27.98
C SER A 120 11.57 16.42 -28.19
N TYR A 121 12.02 15.36 -27.48
CA TYR A 121 13.38 14.85 -27.63
C TYR A 121 13.76 14.68 -29.12
N PRO A 122 14.97 15.06 -29.55
CA PRO A 122 16.07 15.63 -28.74
C PRO A 122 16.05 17.17 -28.63
N TYR A 123 15.01 17.84 -29.04
CA TYR A 123 14.96 19.29 -29.13
C TYR A 123 14.17 19.94 -28.00
N PRO A 124 14.64 21.08 -27.40
CA PRO A 124 13.86 21.89 -26.49
C PRO A 124 12.67 22.55 -27.23
N PRO A 125 11.68 23.16 -26.54
CA PRO A 125 11.61 23.37 -25.10
C PRO A 125 10.75 22.33 -24.34
N ASN A 126 10.11 21.37 -24.99
CA ASN A 126 9.06 20.54 -24.41
C ASN A 126 9.60 19.22 -23.81
N PHE A 127 10.34 19.33 -22.72
CA PHE A 127 10.75 18.17 -21.91
C PHE A 127 9.65 17.84 -20.90
N TYR A 128 9.20 16.58 -20.88
CA TYR A 128 8.26 16.10 -19.87
C TYR A 128 9.01 15.36 -18.78
N LEU A 129 8.73 15.71 -17.53
CA LEU A 129 9.35 15.07 -16.39
C LEU A 129 8.72 13.69 -16.15
N LEU A 130 9.56 12.72 -15.78
CA LEU A 130 9.11 11.42 -15.30
C LEU A 130 8.65 11.56 -13.86
N ASN A 131 7.45 11.09 -13.58
CA ASN A 131 6.92 11.06 -12.22
C ASN A 131 7.31 9.75 -11.53
N THR A 132 8.42 9.79 -10.78
CA THR A 132 8.96 8.63 -10.05
C THR A 132 8.59 8.61 -8.58
N ILE A 133 7.82 9.58 -8.11
CA ILE A 133 7.50 9.74 -6.70
C ILE A 133 5.99 9.71 -6.44
N GLU A 134 5.64 9.27 -5.24
CA GLU A 134 4.32 9.44 -4.64
C GLU A 134 4.47 10.06 -3.24
N PHE A 135 3.39 10.60 -2.72
CA PHE A 135 3.36 11.27 -1.43
C PHE A 135 2.52 10.47 -0.44
N ILE A 136 3.04 10.30 0.76
CA ILE A 136 2.32 9.68 1.86
C ILE A 136 2.01 10.80 2.86
N ASN A 137 0.82 11.36 2.76
CA ASN A 137 0.34 12.36 3.72
C ASN A 137 -0.12 11.68 4.99
N ILE A 138 0.29 12.21 6.14
CA ILE A 138 -0.05 11.70 7.45
C ILE A 138 -0.84 12.78 8.18
N PHE A 139 -2.10 12.47 8.46
CA PHE A 139 -2.98 13.32 9.25
C PHE A 139 -3.16 12.74 10.64
N VAL A 140 -3.44 13.58 11.62
CA VAL A 140 -3.71 13.19 13.00
C VAL A 140 -5.04 13.78 13.47
N LYS A 141 -5.82 12.97 14.17
CA LYS A 141 -7.00 13.45 14.91
C LYS A 141 -6.55 14.02 16.24
N ASP A 142 -6.97 15.25 16.54
CA ASP A 142 -6.62 15.92 17.79
C ASP A 142 -7.09 15.14 19.03
N GLY A 143 -6.30 15.29 20.07
CA GLY A 143 -6.59 14.75 21.40
C GLY A 143 -5.44 13.95 22.02
N PRO A 144 -5.55 13.65 23.32
CA PRO A 144 -4.49 12.98 24.05
C PRO A 144 -4.33 11.53 23.61
N PRO A 145 -3.07 11.02 23.58
CA PRO A 145 -2.82 9.61 23.27
C PRO A 145 -3.38 8.71 24.37
N GLU A 146 -3.93 7.56 23.96
CA GLU A 146 -4.36 6.51 24.87
C GLU A 146 -3.18 5.96 25.69
N LYS A 147 -3.43 5.63 26.97
CA LYS A 147 -2.43 4.96 27.82
C LYS A 147 -2.32 3.49 27.40
N ILE A 148 -1.14 3.11 26.98
CA ILE A 148 -0.81 1.74 26.53
C ILE A 148 0.04 1.04 27.61
N SER A 149 -0.28 -0.23 27.88
CA SER A 149 0.49 -1.03 28.85
C SER A 149 1.97 -1.18 28.44
N PRO A 150 2.89 -1.26 29.41
CA PRO A 150 4.31 -1.47 29.11
C PRO A 150 4.58 -2.72 28.28
N GLU A 151 3.81 -3.80 28.51
CA GLU A 151 3.91 -5.06 27.77
C GLU A 151 3.61 -4.86 26.28
N ILE A 152 2.50 -4.21 25.94
CA ILE A 152 2.12 -3.94 24.54
C ILE A 152 3.14 -3.02 23.89
N LYS A 153 3.66 -2.01 24.62
CA LYS A 153 4.71 -1.13 24.09
C LYS A 153 5.98 -1.92 23.75
N GLU A 154 6.42 -2.82 24.63
CA GLU A 154 7.63 -3.61 24.38
C GLU A 154 7.43 -4.60 23.22
N ARG A 155 6.26 -5.25 23.12
CA ARG A 155 5.90 -6.10 21.96
C ARG A 155 5.82 -5.35 20.64
N SER A 156 5.62 -4.04 20.68
CA SER A 156 5.50 -3.17 19.50
C SER A 156 6.76 -2.38 19.21
N ARG A 157 7.83 -2.64 19.96
CA ARG A 157 9.08 -1.89 19.88
C ARG A 157 9.74 -2.04 18.51
N LEU A 158 10.19 -0.93 17.95
CA LEU A 158 11.05 -0.89 16.76
C LEU A 158 12.51 -1.12 17.14
N SER A 159 13.28 -1.73 16.26
CA SER A 159 14.74 -1.71 16.37
C SER A 159 15.29 -0.30 16.14
N LYS A 160 16.55 -0.05 16.51
CA LYS A 160 17.19 1.24 16.23
C LYS A 160 17.36 1.48 14.73
N GLU A 161 17.59 0.42 13.98
CA GLU A 161 17.75 0.41 12.53
C GLU A 161 16.42 0.77 11.85
N GLU A 162 15.34 0.08 12.21
CA GLU A 162 13.98 0.39 11.73
C GLU A 162 13.59 1.83 12.06
N TRP A 163 13.85 2.28 13.29
CA TRP A 163 13.57 3.65 13.69
C TRP A 163 14.27 4.67 12.81
N ARG A 164 15.60 4.51 12.60
CA ARG A 164 16.40 5.42 11.76
C ARG A 164 15.95 5.43 10.31
N GLU A 165 15.59 4.28 9.77
CA GLU A 165 15.12 4.14 8.40
C GLU A 165 13.74 4.78 8.21
N TYR A 166 12.81 4.52 9.15
CA TYR A 166 11.41 4.92 8.99
C TYR A 166 11.18 6.42 9.23
N ILE A 167 11.97 7.08 10.08
CA ILE A 167 11.85 8.53 10.30
C ILE A 167 12.32 9.38 9.10
N SER A 168 12.94 8.77 8.10
CA SER A 168 13.31 9.49 6.88
C SER A 168 12.07 9.99 6.16
N THR A 169 12.10 11.25 5.72
CA THR A 169 11.03 11.83 4.89
C THR A 169 11.09 11.38 3.43
N ILE A 170 12.13 10.63 3.04
CA ILE A 170 12.27 10.06 1.70
C ILE A 170 12.51 8.56 1.86
N TRP A 171 11.53 7.78 1.40
CA TRP A 171 11.67 6.33 1.32
C TRP A 171 12.00 5.90 -0.11
N ARG A 172 12.99 5.02 -0.26
CA ARG A 172 13.44 4.51 -1.57
C ARG A 172 13.30 3.00 -1.60
N PHE A 173 12.28 2.53 -2.30
CA PHE A 173 12.10 1.11 -2.63
C PHE A 173 11.25 0.97 -3.90
N ALA A 174 11.47 -0.13 -4.62
CA ALA A 174 10.80 -0.38 -5.89
C ALA A 174 9.27 -0.51 -5.71
N PRO A 175 8.48 -0.08 -6.72
CA PRO A 175 7.06 -0.34 -6.76
C PRO A 175 6.79 -1.84 -6.93
N GLU A 176 5.61 -2.29 -6.50
CA GLU A 176 5.13 -3.63 -6.81
C GLU A 176 4.87 -3.75 -8.32
N ARG A 177 5.29 -4.86 -8.92
CA ARG A 177 5.06 -5.18 -10.34
C ARG A 177 4.04 -6.31 -10.47
N ASP A 178 2.88 -6.15 -9.86
CA ASP A 178 1.78 -7.09 -10.00
C ASP A 178 0.91 -6.70 -11.20
N ARG A 179 0.76 -7.62 -12.16
CA ARG A 179 -0.08 -7.42 -13.35
C ARG A 179 -1.57 -7.64 -13.06
N SER A 180 -1.90 -8.27 -11.94
CA SER A 180 -3.28 -8.56 -11.54
C SER A 180 -3.99 -7.36 -10.90
N HIS A 181 -3.23 -6.34 -10.48
CA HIS A 181 -3.78 -5.11 -9.90
C HIS A 181 -3.19 -3.86 -10.58
N PRO A 182 -4.02 -2.90 -10.99
CA PRO A 182 -3.57 -1.76 -11.80
C PRO A 182 -2.63 -0.77 -11.10
N ALA A 183 -2.61 -0.73 -9.76
CA ALA A 183 -1.77 0.20 -8.98
C ALA A 183 -1.43 -0.36 -7.59
N PRO A 184 -0.75 -1.52 -7.47
CA PRO A 184 -0.37 -2.03 -6.17
C PRO A 184 0.80 -1.21 -5.62
N PHE A 185 0.70 -0.80 -4.35
CA PHE A 185 1.90 -0.39 -3.61
C PHE A 185 2.52 -1.62 -2.92
N PRO A 186 3.85 -1.65 -2.75
CA PRO A 186 4.52 -2.78 -2.12
C PRO A 186 4.16 -2.91 -0.64
N VAL A 187 4.17 -4.14 -0.12
CA VAL A 187 3.88 -4.44 1.30
C VAL A 187 4.73 -3.61 2.27
N GLU A 188 5.94 -3.25 1.85
CA GLU A 188 6.86 -2.43 2.64
C GLU A 188 6.27 -1.07 3.05
N LEU A 189 5.47 -0.43 2.18
CA LEU A 189 4.87 0.86 2.48
C LEU A 189 3.91 0.80 3.69
N PRO A 190 2.83 0.00 3.66
CA PRO A 190 1.93 -0.10 4.80
C PRO A 190 2.61 -0.76 6.02
N LEU A 191 3.58 -1.67 5.83
CA LEU A 191 4.32 -2.30 6.92
C LEU A 191 5.05 -1.26 7.79
N ARG A 192 5.75 -0.32 7.17
CA ARG A 192 6.44 0.78 7.88
C ARG A 192 5.45 1.65 8.63
N LEU A 193 4.38 2.10 7.98
CA LEU A 193 3.35 2.94 8.60
C LEU A 193 2.66 2.24 9.77
N ILE A 194 2.34 0.96 9.64
CA ILE A 194 1.72 0.15 10.70
C ILE A 194 2.65 0.04 11.90
N LYS A 195 3.93 -0.24 11.70
CA LYS A 195 4.91 -0.30 12.77
C LYS A 195 5.13 1.04 13.46
N MET A 196 5.12 2.15 12.71
CA MET A 196 5.32 3.50 13.23
C MET A 196 4.13 4.02 14.05
N TYR A 197 2.89 3.68 13.68
CA TYR A 197 1.70 4.38 14.15
C TYR A 197 0.67 3.49 14.82
N SER A 198 0.95 2.21 15.04
CA SER A 198 0.06 1.29 15.74
C SER A 198 0.80 0.36 16.70
N PHE A 199 0.07 -0.21 17.64
CA PHE A 199 0.56 -1.24 18.53
C PHE A 199 0.11 -2.64 18.07
N VAL A 200 0.81 -3.67 18.54
CA VAL A 200 0.37 -5.07 18.36
C VAL A 200 -1.07 -5.20 18.87
N ASP A 201 -1.86 -6.01 18.16
CA ASP A 201 -3.29 -6.26 18.39
C ASP A 201 -4.25 -5.11 18.02
N ASP A 202 -3.75 -3.91 17.64
CA ASP A 202 -4.58 -2.84 17.08
C ASP A 202 -5.25 -3.28 15.77
N VAL A 203 -6.37 -2.63 15.43
CA VAL A 203 -7.07 -2.81 14.14
C VAL A 203 -6.63 -1.72 13.17
N ILE A 204 -6.16 -2.15 12.00
CA ILE A 204 -5.79 -1.29 10.87
C ILE A 204 -6.97 -1.25 9.89
N VAL A 205 -7.35 -0.07 9.42
CA VAL A 205 -8.44 0.07 8.43
C VAL A 205 -7.87 0.56 7.10
N ASP A 206 -8.40 -0.02 6.01
CA ASP A 206 -8.15 0.45 4.66
C ASP A 206 -9.49 0.60 3.92
N PRO A 207 -9.99 1.83 3.70
CA PRO A 207 -11.25 2.06 3.00
C PRO A 207 -11.21 1.80 1.49
N PHE A 208 -10.02 1.54 0.92
CA PHE A 208 -9.82 1.22 -0.50
C PHE A 208 -8.81 0.07 -0.63
N MET A 209 -9.18 -1.10 -0.07
CA MET A 209 -8.25 -2.19 0.20
C MET A 209 -7.62 -2.82 -1.05
N GLY A 210 -8.29 -2.77 -2.21
CA GLY A 210 -7.82 -3.41 -3.43
C GLY A 210 -7.49 -4.89 -3.22
N SER A 211 -6.31 -5.31 -3.66
CA SER A 211 -5.80 -6.69 -3.52
C SER A 211 -5.32 -7.07 -2.11
N GLY A 212 -5.57 -6.22 -1.08
CA GLY A 212 -5.32 -6.55 0.33
C GLY A 212 -3.90 -6.33 0.84
N THR A 213 -3.09 -5.52 0.20
CA THR A 213 -1.69 -5.29 0.61
C THR A 213 -1.58 -4.73 2.03
N THR A 214 -2.45 -3.80 2.43
CA THR A 214 -2.52 -3.28 3.81
C THR A 214 -2.89 -4.38 4.80
N ALA A 215 -3.83 -5.26 4.45
CA ALA A 215 -4.24 -6.37 5.32
C ALA A 215 -3.12 -7.40 5.52
N VAL A 216 -2.37 -7.73 4.44
CA VAL A 216 -1.16 -8.57 4.50
C VAL A 216 -0.14 -7.96 5.46
N ALA A 217 0.17 -6.67 5.31
CA ALA A 217 1.11 -5.98 6.18
C ALA A 217 0.64 -5.95 7.65
N ALA A 218 -0.66 -5.78 7.90
CA ALA A 218 -1.23 -5.81 9.24
C ALA A 218 -1.02 -7.17 9.91
N ILE A 219 -1.32 -8.28 9.23
CA ILE A 219 -1.08 -9.64 9.76
C ILE A 219 0.42 -9.87 10.02
N MET A 220 1.30 -9.48 9.08
CA MET A 220 2.75 -9.62 9.26
C MET A 220 3.26 -8.87 10.49
N CYS A 221 2.63 -7.74 10.80
CA CYS A 221 2.94 -6.93 11.98
C CYS A 221 2.18 -7.37 13.25
N LYS A 222 1.42 -8.46 13.24
CA LYS A 222 0.56 -8.92 14.34
C LYS A 222 -0.52 -7.89 14.72
N ARG A 223 -1.12 -7.26 13.72
CA ARG A 223 -2.28 -6.39 13.84
C ARG A 223 -3.48 -7.05 13.18
N LYS A 224 -4.67 -6.65 13.60
CA LYS A 224 -5.92 -7.00 12.93
C LYS A 224 -6.16 -6.02 11.78
N TYR A 225 -7.08 -6.34 10.89
CA TYR A 225 -7.44 -5.46 9.79
C TYR A 225 -8.94 -5.46 9.51
N ILE A 226 -9.42 -4.35 8.96
CA ILE A 226 -10.72 -4.20 8.30
C ILE A 226 -10.44 -3.51 6.97
N GLY A 227 -10.95 -4.06 5.88
CA GLY A 227 -10.78 -3.50 4.53
C GLY A 227 -12.10 -3.42 3.79
N TYR A 228 -12.25 -2.38 2.97
CA TYR A 228 -13.39 -2.17 2.10
C TYR A 228 -12.95 -2.21 0.64
N GLU A 229 -13.66 -2.96 -0.14
CA GLU A 229 -13.42 -3.09 -1.59
C GLU A 229 -14.77 -3.32 -2.29
N ILE A 230 -15.02 -2.66 -3.42
CA ILE A 230 -16.24 -2.82 -4.21
C ILE A 230 -16.09 -3.87 -5.31
N ASN A 231 -14.87 -4.09 -5.80
CA ASN A 231 -14.63 -5.05 -6.87
C ASN A 231 -14.50 -6.48 -6.30
N PRO A 232 -15.42 -7.41 -6.64
CA PRO A 232 -15.39 -8.77 -6.13
C PRO A 232 -14.13 -9.54 -6.54
N GLU A 233 -13.52 -9.27 -7.70
CA GLU A 233 -12.28 -9.92 -8.13
C GLU A 233 -11.11 -9.54 -7.19
N TYR A 234 -11.04 -8.27 -6.77
CA TYR A 234 -10.03 -7.84 -5.80
C TYR A 234 -10.30 -8.40 -4.40
N ILE A 235 -11.56 -8.53 -4.00
CA ILE A 235 -11.92 -9.19 -2.74
C ILE A 235 -11.43 -10.64 -2.74
N ASP A 236 -11.65 -11.38 -3.83
CA ASP A 236 -11.23 -12.78 -3.94
C ASP A 236 -9.70 -12.91 -3.98
N LEU A 237 -9.02 -12.02 -4.69
CA LEU A 237 -7.56 -11.95 -4.69
C LEU A 237 -7.00 -11.65 -3.29
N ALA A 238 -7.59 -10.68 -2.58
CA ALA A 238 -7.19 -10.37 -1.21
C ALA A 238 -7.39 -11.56 -0.28
N ARG A 239 -8.54 -12.26 -0.35
CA ARG A 239 -8.81 -13.47 0.43
C ARG A 239 -7.78 -14.55 0.16
N MET A 240 -7.49 -14.83 -1.10
CA MET A 240 -6.49 -15.82 -1.48
C MET A 240 -5.11 -15.49 -0.89
N ARG A 241 -4.64 -14.25 -1.01
CA ARG A 241 -3.35 -13.80 -0.44
C ARG A 241 -3.31 -13.96 1.08
N LEU A 242 -4.39 -13.61 1.76
CA LEU A 242 -4.49 -13.71 3.22
C LEU A 242 -4.56 -15.16 3.72
N ASP A 243 -5.23 -16.03 3.00
CA ASP A 243 -5.31 -17.46 3.34
C ASP A 243 -3.96 -18.17 3.12
N LEU A 244 -3.26 -17.85 2.05
CA LEU A 244 -1.88 -18.30 1.82
C LEU A 244 -0.95 -17.86 2.97
N LEU A 245 -1.06 -16.60 3.39
CA LEU A 245 -0.25 -16.09 4.51
C LEU A 245 -0.54 -16.82 5.82
N LYS A 246 -1.83 -17.07 6.14
CA LYS A 246 -2.24 -17.81 7.33
C LYS A 246 -1.76 -19.28 7.32
N GLN A 247 -1.91 -19.95 6.17
CA GLN A 247 -1.44 -21.32 6.01
C GLN A 247 0.07 -21.42 6.21
N ASN A 248 0.84 -20.49 5.63
CA ASN A 248 2.28 -20.43 5.81
C ASN A 248 2.68 -20.15 7.26
N GLN A 249 1.97 -19.28 7.98
CA GLN A 249 2.23 -19.05 9.40
C GLN A 249 1.90 -20.26 10.26
N LEU A 250 0.80 -20.96 9.99
CA LEU A 250 0.44 -22.21 10.67
C LEU A 250 1.45 -23.31 10.40
N PHE A 251 1.91 -23.45 9.17
CA PHE A 251 2.93 -24.42 8.79
C PHE A 251 4.26 -24.15 9.51
N LEU A 252 4.74 -22.92 9.52
CA LEU A 252 5.97 -22.53 10.22
C LEU A 252 5.86 -22.77 11.74
N ASN A 253 4.72 -22.47 12.35
CA ASN A 253 4.48 -22.71 13.77
C ASN A 253 4.45 -24.21 14.12
N ASN A 254 3.86 -25.03 13.26
CA ASN A 254 3.71 -26.46 13.50
C ASN A 254 4.97 -27.28 13.16
N SER A 255 5.71 -26.86 12.12
CA SER A 255 6.86 -27.63 11.63
C SER A 255 8.15 -27.36 12.40
N LEU A 256 8.30 -26.23 13.06
CA LEU A 256 9.56 -25.80 13.65
C LEU A 256 9.57 -25.83 15.18
N GLY A 257 8.41 -25.94 15.86
CA GLY A 257 8.35 -25.85 17.33
C GLY A 257 9.09 -24.61 17.90
N ARG A 258 9.52 -23.70 17.03
CA ARG A 258 10.25 -22.46 17.30
C ARG A 258 9.47 -21.29 16.73
N LYS A 259 9.61 -20.12 17.36
CA LYS A 259 9.17 -18.83 16.77
C LYS A 259 9.71 -18.75 15.34
N PRO A 260 8.92 -18.28 14.35
CA PRO A 260 9.41 -18.12 12.98
C PRO A 260 10.70 -17.30 13.00
N ASP A 261 11.77 -17.90 12.49
CA ASP A 261 13.07 -17.25 12.40
C ASP A 261 12.91 -16.08 11.44
N TYR A 262 13.27 -14.88 11.89
CA TYR A 262 13.18 -13.64 11.10
C TYR A 262 13.95 -13.80 9.78
N GLU A 263 15.01 -14.61 9.77
CA GLU A 263 15.80 -14.98 8.60
C GLU A 263 14.99 -15.72 7.52
N VAL A 264 14.07 -16.60 7.89
CA VAL A 264 13.23 -17.34 6.91
C VAL A 264 12.23 -16.40 6.25
N LEU A 265 11.67 -15.46 7.00
CA LEU A 265 10.80 -14.41 6.44
C LEU A 265 11.60 -13.42 5.57
N GLU A 266 12.84 -13.11 5.91
CA GLU A 266 13.75 -12.31 5.09
C GLU A 266 14.15 -13.05 3.80
N ILE A 267 14.44 -14.34 3.87
CA ILE A 267 14.74 -15.19 2.72
C ILE A 267 13.52 -15.28 1.79
N LEU A 268 12.32 -15.50 2.32
CA LEU A 268 11.09 -15.47 1.54
C LEU A 268 10.83 -14.09 0.93
N ARG A 269 11.08 -13.02 1.67
CA ARG A 269 11.02 -11.64 1.15
C ARG A 269 12.02 -11.42 0.04
N LYS A 270 13.25 -11.90 0.19
CA LYS A 270 14.31 -11.76 -0.80
C LYS A 270 14.01 -12.56 -2.06
N VAL A 271 13.57 -13.79 -1.92
CA VAL A 271 13.17 -14.67 -3.03
C VAL A 271 11.96 -14.13 -3.78
N LEU A 272 10.96 -13.61 -3.08
CA LEU A 272 9.78 -12.99 -3.70
C LEU A 272 10.05 -11.60 -4.31
N ARG A 273 11.16 -10.94 -3.95
CA ARG A 273 11.54 -9.62 -4.50
C ARG A 273 12.49 -9.70 -5.68
N GLU A 274 13.42 -10.64 -5.69
CA GLU A 274 14.53 -10.66 -6.64
C GLU A 274 14.24 -11.43 -7.93
N GLU A 275 13.17 -12.24 -7.98
CA GLU A 275 12.88 -13.03 -9.17
C GLU A 275 11.41 -12.97 -9.56
N HIS A 276 11.18 -12.82 -10.86
CA HIS A 276 9.88 -12.86 -11.52
C HIS A 276 9.27 -14.27 -11.43
N PHE A 277 8.78 -14.66 -10.24
CA PHE A 277 8.09 -15.92 -10.08
C PHE A 277 6.62 -15.74 -10.39
N ASP A 278 6.16 -16.57 -11.31
CA ASP A 278 4.75 -16.76 -11.59
C ASP A 278 4.06 -17.26 -10.32
N GLU A 279 3.22 -16.41 -9.72
CA GLU A 279 2.39 -16.77 -8.55
C GLU A 279 1.59 -18.05 -8.83
N ALA A 280 1.18 -18.27 -10.08
CA ALA A 280 0.51 -19.49 -10.53
C ALA A 280 1.37 -20.73 -10.30
N PHE A 281 2.70 -20.65 -10.46
CA PHE A 281 3.62 -21.77 -10.18
C PHE A 281 3.61 -22.12 -8.69
N ILE A 282 3.69 -21.13 -7.81
CA ILE A 282 3.70 -21.36 -6.35
C ILE A 282 2.38 -22.00 -5.92
N VAL A 283 1.26 -21.45 -6.36
CA VAL A 283 -0.08 -21.95 -6.08
C VAL A 283 -0.26 -23.39 -6.61
N ASP A 284 0.20 -23.69 -7.83
CA ASP A 284 0.15 -25.01 -8.42
C ASP A 284 0.94 -26.03 -7.60
N LYS A 285 2.16 -25.69 -7.17
CA LYS A 285 3.01 -26.58 -6.36
C LYS A 285 2.45 -26.81 -4.97
N MET A 286 1.86 -25.78 -4.34
CA MET A 286 1.18 -25.94 -3.06
C MET A 286 -0.05 -26.85 -3.19
N ARG A 287 -0.84 -26.74 -4.27
CA ARG A 287 -1.95 -27.66 -4.57
C ARG A 287 -1.48 -29.11 -4.79
N GLN A 288 -0.27 -29.29 -5.30
CA GLN A 288 0.37 -30.60 -5.46
C GLN A 288 0.96 -31.15 -4.14
N GLY A 289 0.80 -30.42 -3.01
CA GLY A 289 1.27 -30.86 -1.69
C GLY A 289 2.75 -30.58 -1.42
N TRP A 290 3.38 -29.71 -2.21
CA TRP A 290 4.76 -29.30 -1.97
C TRP A 290 4.86 -28.39 -0.75
N THR A 291 5.88 -28.62 0.06
CA THR A 291 6.21 -27.75 1.20
C THR A 291 6.85 -26.44 0.71
N VAL A 292 6.75 -25.39 1.52
CA VAL A 292 7.41 -24.10 1.24
C VAL A 292 8.91 -24.29 1.02
N ASP A 293 9.56 -25.15 1.80
CA ASP A 293 10.98 -25.45 1.68
C ASP A 293 11.34 -26.12 0.33
N GLU A 294 10.50 -27.02 -0.18
CA GLU A 294 10.68 -27.65 -1.50
C GLU A 294 10.46 -26.63 -2.63
N ILE A 295 9.48 -25.76 -2.49
CA ILE A 295 9.22 -24.66 -3.45
C ILE A 295 10.42 -23.73 -3.47
N VAL A 296 10.87 -23.21 -2.33
CA VAL A 296 12.02 -22.31 -2.20
C VAL A 296 13.29 -22.95 -2.77
N ARG A 297 13.59 -24.21 -2.43
CA ARG A 297 14.78 -24.92 -2.99
C ARG A 297 14.69 -25.06 -4.50
N THR A 298 13.51 -25.31 -5.05
CA THR A 298 13.31 -25.46 -6.50
C THR A 298 13.49 -24.11 -7.21
N LEU A 299 12.96 -23.07 -6.65
CA LEU A 299 13.10 -21.69 -7.15
C LEU A 299 14.59 -21.30 -7.14
N TYR A 300 15.31 -21.51 -6.04
CA TYR A 300 16.76 -21.25 -5.97
C TYR A 300 17.58 -22.04 -7.00
N ARG A 301 17.24 -23.32 -7.24
CA ARG A 301 17.92 -24.14 -8.25
C ARG A 301 17.68 -23.62 -9.65
N ASN A 302 16.49 -23.13 -9.95
CA ASN A 302 16.15 -22.61 -11.28
C ASN A 302 16.81 -21.25 -11.54
N ALA A 303 16.84 -20.36 -10.55
CA ALA A 303 17.54 -19.09 -10.61
C ALA A 303 19.04 -19.25 -10.89
N ASN A 304 19.71 -20.12 -10.14
CA ASN A 304 21.13 -20.40 -10.32
C ASN A 304 21.48 -21.14 -11.66
N ARG A 305 20.49 -21.75 -12.31
CA ARG A 305 20.68 -22.33 -13.65
C ARG A 305 20.61 -21.30 -14.77
N ASN A 306 19.85 -20.24 -14.59
CA ASN A 306 19.73 -19.16 -15.58
C ASN A 306 20.95 -18.23 -15.56
N VAL A 307 21.54 -17.98 -14.39
CA VAL A 307 22.78 -17.19 -14.24
C VAL A 307 24.02 -17.88 -14.84
N LYS A 308 24.00 -19.21 -15.05
CA LYS A 308 25.12 -19.95 -15.68
C LYS A 308 24.98 -20.10 -17.18
N LYS A 309 23.95 -19.51 -17.80
CA LYS A 309 23.70 -19.57 -19.26
C LYS A 309 23.89 -18.22 -19.98
N GLU A 310 24.18 -17.16 -19.24
CA GLU A 310 24.69 -15.88 -19.71
C GLU A 310 26.22 -15.80 -19.43
#